data_67201dbb6713ff0f9cd7436758c72248
#
_entry.id   67201dbb6713ff0f9cd7436758c72248
#
_cell.length_a   1.000
_cell.length_b   1.000
_cell.length_c   1.000
_cell.angle_alpha   90.00
_cell.angle_beta   90.00
_cell.angle_gamma   90.00
#
_symmetry.space_group_name_H-M   'P 1'
#
loop_
_entity.id
_entity.type
_entity.pdbx_description
1 polymer ?
#
loop_
_entity_poly.entity_id
_entity_poly.type
_entity_poly.pdbx_seq_one_letter_code
_entity_poly.pdbx_strand_id
1 'polypeptide(L)'
;MSGWPTWRDRGIATLSLAIVVVLPLPARGEVRLPPGFVKEVYVSGSGYATGRGSRGFPGTSTLIFDRSGSLYLARTGARYQNTETDDLAPVYRVPPGGARLTPDTEPRYLYGPPLRNAQAAAVRGGLELFVTTFDRDRRLGVLYRVVDGHAELYAGGTPPRETPPLLRQPEGVAVDSAGRLYVADREAGRVLLLDAAGRVLDPRYVVLQRPRVLAMDAADTLWIGADGNAEAPWQSGPGEIWRVPRDGTPALLLRGPMPAGIAVSAAGHLFVADRQGSELFAITAEGQRVPFLTYSQGDSARALTFAPDTPETRRAGIAGDLFVSTINLGAWPINEVVRISGPFDELVRQRAATPP
;
A
#
# COMPACT_ATOMS: atom_id res chain seq x y z
N MET A 1 -54.51 -80.12 4.79
CA MET A 1 -54.68 -78.83 5.49
C MET A 1 -53.41 -78.03 5.21
N SER A 2 -53.38 -77.33 4.27
CA SER A 2 -53.15 -76.02 3.82
C SER A 2 -51.97 -75.33 4.57
N GLY A 3 -50.80 -75.32 3.96
CA GLY A 3 -49.64 -74.48 4.32
C GLY A 3 -49.32 -73.55 3.16
N TRP A 4 -49.37 -72.24 3.40
CA TRP A 4 -49.06 -71.19 2.42
C TRP A 4 -47.56 -70.89 2.44
N PRO A 5 -46.94 -70.52 1.29
CA PRO A 5 -45.50 -70.22 1.20
C PRO A 5 -45.19 -68.78 1.61
N THR A 6 -44.12 -68.63 2.34
CA THR A 6 -43.54 -67.35 2.77
C THR A 6 -42.82 -66.66 1.63
N TRP A 7 -43.12 -65.38 1.41
CA TRP A 7 -42.46 -64.49 0.48
C TRP A 7 -41.07 -64.13 1.01
N ARG A 8 -40.06 -64.33 0.16
CA ARG A 8 -38.71 -63.83 0.40
C ARG A 8 -38.66 -62.33 0.04
N ASP A 9 -38.34 -61.52 1.02
CA ASP A 9 -38.01 -60.10 0.83
C ASP A 9 -36.73 -60.00 0.00
N ARG A 10 -36.86 -59.45 -1.17
CA ARG A 10 -35.70 -58.98 -1.97
C ARG A 10 -35.41 -57.57 -1.54
N GLY A 11 -34.36 -57.39 -0.74
CA GLY A 11 -33.81 -56.06 -0.41
C GLY A 11 -33.30 -55.35 -1.66
N ILE A 12 -33.95 -54.25 -2.00
CA ILE A 12 -33.46 -53.31 -3.02
C ILE A 12 -32.40 -52.48 -2.34
N ALA A 13 -31.12 -52.71 -2.68
CA ALA A 13 -30.03 -51.88 -2.28
C ALA A 13 -30.10 -50.57 -3.08
N THR A 14 -30.54 -49.50 -2.43
CA THR A 14 -30.52 -48.14 -2.99
C THR A 14 -29.09 -47.63 -2.94
N LEU A 15 -28.42 -47.60 -4.10
CA LEU A 15 -27.12 -46.98 -4.26
C LEU A 15 -27.30 -45.47 -4.24
N SER A 16 -27.03 -44.82 -3.08
CA SER A 16 -26.97 -43.38 -2.99
C SER A 16 -25.72 -42.87 -3.65
N LEU A 17 -25.83 -42.31 -4.86
CA LEU A 17 -24.75 -41.63 -5.56
C LEU A 17 -24.56 -40.27 -4.89
N ALA A 18 -23.54 -40.14 -4.07
CA ALA A 18 -23.15 -38.85 -3.52
C ALA A 18 -22.50 -38.02 -4.64
N ILE A 19 -23.23 -37.09 -5.23
CA ILE A 19 -22.68 -36.11 -6.15
C ILE A 19 -21.84 -35.14 -5.30
N VAL A 20 -20.53 -35.31 -5.31
CA VAL A 20 -19.60 -34.30 -4.77
C VAL A 20 -19.60 -33.12 -5.74
N VAL A 21 -20.39 -32.13 -5.46
CA VAL A 21 -20.32 -30.83 -6.16
C VAL A 21 -19.02 -30.17 -5.72
N VAL A 22 -17.98 -30.34 -6.51
CA VAL A 22 -16.75 -29.52 -6.39
C VAL A 22 -17.13 -28.12 -6.86
N LEU A 23 -17.53 -27.28 -5.93
CA LEU A 23 -17.68 -25.86 -6.23
C LEU A 23 -16.27 -25.36 -6.63
N PRO A 24 -16.12 -24.74 -7.81
CA PRO A 24 -14.85 -24.13 -8.16
C PRO A 24 -14.49 -23.11 -7.07
N LEU A 25 -13.29 -23.22 -6.51
CA LEU A 25 -12.75 -22.16 -5.67
C LEU A 25 -12.91 -20.85 -6.44
N PRO A 26 -13.35 -19.77 -5.80
CA PRO A 26 -13.48 -18.49 -6.49
C PRO A 26 -12.14 -18.20 -7.16
N ALA A 27 -12.18 -17.99 -8.47
CA ALA A 27 -11.00 -17.65 -9.24
C ALA A 27 -10.35 -16.45 -8.56
N ARG A 28 -9.02 -16.50 -8.34
CA ARG A 28 -8.26 -15.32 -7.92
C ARG A 28 -8.61 -14.19 -8.87
N GLY A 29 -8.90 -12.99 -8.35
CA GLY A 29 -9.19 -11.84 -9.18
C GLY A 29 -8.14 -11.73 -10.29
N GLU A 30 -8.59 -11.75 -11.53
CA GLU A 30 -7.69 -11.68 -12.68
C GLU A 30 -7.18 -10.25 -12.79
N VAL A 31 -5.87 -10.08 -12.69
CA VAL A 31 -5.19 -8.82 -12.99
C VAL A 31 -4.83 -8.82 -14.46
N ARG A 32 -5.39 -7.89 -15.22
CA ARG A 32 -5.05 -7.71 -16.63
C ARG A 32 -3.89 -6.75 -16.78
N LEU A 33 -2.75 -7.29 -17.19
CA LEU A 33 -1.53 -6.55 -17.49
C LEU A 33 -1.39 -6.30 -19.00
N PRO A 34 -0.74 -5.21 -19.41
CA PRO A 34 -0.33 -5.03 -20.78
C PRO A 34 0.66 -6.11 -21.25
N PRO A 35 0.77 -6.36 -22.57
CA PRO A 35 1.81 -7.25 -23.10
C PRO A 35 3.22 -6.84 -22.67
N GLY A 36 4.10 -7.81 -22.41
CA GLY A 36 5.47 -7.56 -21.97
C GLY A 36 5.63 -7.37 -20.46
N PHE A 37 4.54 -7.38 -19.68
CA PHE A 37 4.59 -7.33 -18.23
C PHE A 37 4.33 -8.70 -17.59
N VAL A 38 5.05 -8.95 -16.50
CA VAL A 38 4.92 -10.18 -15.70
C VAL A 38 4.60 -9.81 -14.25
N LYS A 39 3.68 -10.54 -13.65
CA LYS A 39 3.32 -10.41 -12.23
C LYS A 39 3.73 -11.66 -11.47
N GLU A 40 4.36 -11.48 -10.33
CA GLU A 40 4.67 -12.54 -9.37
C GLU A 40 4.39 -12.11 -7.94
N VAL A 41 4.13 -13.08 -7.06
CA VAL A 41 3.97 -12.80 -5.62
C VAL A 41 5.35 -12.64 -5.00
N TYR A 42 5.60 -11.47 -4.40
CA TYR A 42 6.87 -11.16 -3.77
C TYR A 42 6.84 -11.33 -2.25
N VAL A 43 5.78 -10.85 -1.59
CA VAL A 43 5.53 -11.14 -0.19
C VAL A 43 4.16 -11.76 -0.06
N SER A 44 4.12 -12.95 0.51
CA SER A 44 2.90 -13.64 0.89
C SER A 44 2.83 -13.86 2.39
N GLY A 45 1.66 -14.20 2.90
CA GLY A 45 1.49 -14.53 4.30
C GLY A 45 0.42 -15.58 4.53
N SER A 46 0.50 -16.27 5.64
CA SER A 46 -0.52 -17.24 6.07
C SER A 46 -0.48 -17.46 7.58
N GLY A 47 -1.57 -17.99 8.13
CA GLY A 47 -1.64 -18.35 9.56
C GLY A 47 -1.93 -17.19 10.51
N TYR A 48 -2.11 -15.97 10.01
CA TYR A 48 -2.52 -14.85 10.85
C TYR A 48 -4.01 -14.96 11.14
N ALA A 49 -4.36 -14.90 12.44
CA ALA A 49 -5.75 -14.78 12.85
C ALA A 49 -6.28 -13.41 12.43
N THR A 50 -7.23 -13.40 11.52
CA THR A 50 -7.99 -12.21 11.20
C THR A 50 -9.44 -12.48 11.49
N GLY A 51 -10.15 -11.54 12.07
CA GLY A 51 -11.53 -11.73 12.51
C GLY A 51 -12.54 -12.14 11.41
N ARG A 52 -12.08 -12.26 10.16
CA ARG A 52 -12.86 -12.74 9.02
C ARG A 52 -12.23 -13.93 8.31
N GLY A 53 -11.29 -14.62 8.94
CA GLY A 53 -10.62 -15.77 8.35
C GLY A 53 -9.76 -15.43 7.13
N SER A 54 -9.23 -14.21 7.03
CA SER A 54 -8.40 -13.82 5.90
C SER A 54 -7.19 -14.74 5.80
N ARG A 55 -6.94 -15.22 4.61
CA ARG A 55 -5.72 -15.93 4.26
C ARG A 55 -4.77 -14.91 3.64
N GLY A 56 -3.55 -14.87 4.12
CA GLY A 56 -2.57 -13.99 3.53
C GLY A 56 -1.95 -13.03 4.53
N PHE A 57 -1.20 -12.10 4.02
CA PHE A 57 -0.55 -11.05 4.77
C PHE A 57 -1.56 -9.94 5.10
N PRO A 58 -1.61 -9.42 6.32
CA PRO A 58 -2.47 -8.30 6.65
C PRO A 58 -2.14 -7.08 5.78
N GLY A 59 -3.17 -6.39 5.29
CA GLY A 59 -3.02 -5.25 4.37
C GLY A 59 -2.05 -4.20 4.89
N THR A 60 -1.19 -3.72 4.01
CA THR A 60 -0.24 -2.65 4.31
C THR A 60 -0.45 -1.44 3.40
N SER A 61 -0.35 -0.24 3.96
CA SER A 61 -0.19 1.01 3.21
C SER A 61 1.26 1.51 3.23
N THR A 62 2.13 0.84 3.99
CA THR A 62 3.55 1.16 4.12
C THR A 62 4.34 0.24 3.21
N LEU A 63 4.96 0.78 2.17
CA LEU A 63 5.75 0.01 1.21
C LEU A 63 6.86 0.89 0.64
N ILE A 64 8.13 0.61 1.00
CA ILE A 64 9.28 1.39 0.53
C ILE A 64 10.55 0.53 0.50
N PHE A 65 11.41 0.74 -0.49
CA PHE A 65 12.73 0.12 -0.57
C PHE A 65 13.83 0.99 0.03
N ASP A 66 14.81 0.35 0.64
CA ASP A 66 16.11 0.97 0.86
C ASP A 66 17.05 0.75 -0.35
N ARG A 67 18.24 1.33 -0.30
CA ARG A 67 19.24 1.18 -1.36
C ARG A 67 19.82 -0.22 -1.46
N SER A 68 19.71 -1.04 -0.42
CA SER A 68 20.17 -2.43 -0.44
C SER A 68 19.18 -3.35 -1.18
N GLY A 69 18.01 -2.85 -1.55
CA GLY A 69 16.92 -3.63 -2.14
C GLY A 69 16.08 -4.37 -1.10
N SER A 70 16.23 -4.03 0.19
CA SER A 70 15.30 -4.52 1.21
C SER A 70 14.01 -3.73 1.18
N LEU A 71 12.88 -4.43 1.20
CA LEU A 71 11.54 -3.85 1.24
C LEU A 71 11.07 -3.70 2.68
N TYR A 72 10.73 -2.48 3.07
CA TYR A 72 10.07 -2.21 4.35
C TYR A 72 8.58 -2.15 4.16
N LEU A 73 7.86 -2.80 5.07
CA LEU A 73 6.40 -2.78 5.11
C LEU A 73 5.90 -2.92 6.55
N ALA A 74 4.74 -2.35 6.83
CA ALA A 74 4.10 -2.48 8.13
C ALA A 74 2.61 -2.75 7.95
N ARG A 75 2.04 -3.54 8.85
CA ARG A 75 0.59 -3.75 8.85
C ARG A 75 -0.13 -2.46 9.20
N THR A 76 -1.10 -2.07 8.41
CA THR A 76 -1.93 -0.91 8.67
C THR A 76 -3.23 -1.35 9.31
N GLY A 77 -3.48 -0.83 10.50
CA GLY A 77 -4.79 -0.91 11.16
C GLY A 77 -5.34 -2.30 11.38
N ALA A 78 -4.90 -3.00 12.41
CA ALA A 78 -5.52 -4.25 12.86
C ALA A 78 -7.04 -4.09 13.10
N ARG A 79 -7.51 -2.90 13.48
CA ARG A 79 -8.94 -2.58 13.67
C ARG A 79 -9.82 -2.74 12.44
N TYR A 80 -9.29 -2.65 11.23
CA TYR A 80 -10.09 -2.94 10.04
C TYR A 80 -10.41 -4.42 9.90
N GLN A 81 -9.65 -5.27 10.55
CA GLN A 81 -9.77 -6.71 10.44
C GLN A 81 -10.19 -7.37 11.76
N ASN A 82 -9.99 -6.70 12.88
CA ASN A 82 -10.36 -7.23 14.20
C ASN A 82 -10.77 -6.09 15.14
N THR A 83 -11.94 -6.21 15.75
CA THR A 83 -12.53 -5.19 16.62
C THR A 83 -11.90 -5.15 18.02
N GLU A 84 -11.00 -6.05 18.33
CA GLU A 84 -10.59 -6.30 19.72
C GLU A 84 -9.18 -5.88 20.08
N THR A 85 -8.35 -5.42 19.14
CA THR A 85 -6.95 -5.32 19.49
C THR A 85 -6.21 -4.13 18.98
N ASP A 86 -5.15 -3.93 19.67
CA ASP A 86 -4.01 -3.10 19.46
C ASP A 86 -3.76 -2.78 17.99
N ASP A 87 -3.88 -1.51 17.69
CA ASP A 87 -3.40 -0.95 16.42
C ASP A 87 -1.87 -1.09 16.27
N LEU A 88 -1.21 -1.77 17.21
CA LEU A 88 0.21 -2.05 17.19
C LEU A 88 0.52 -3.12 16.14
N ALA A 89 1.44 -2.82 15.26
CA ALA A 89 1.91 -3.74 14.24
C ALA A 89 3.41 -3.59 14.01
N PRO A 90 4.14 -4.69 13.82
CA PRO A 90 5.55 -4.60 13.55
C PRO A 90 5.83 -3.99 12.17
N VAL A 91 6.99 -3.39 12.05
CA VAL A 91 7.62 -3.11 10.76
C VAL A 91 8.44 -4.33 10.36
N TYR A 92 8.32 -4.73 9.12
CA TYR A 92 9.10 -5.83 8.54
C TYR A 92 10.13 -5.27 7.58
N ARG A 93 11.30 -5.91 7.55
CA ARG A 93 12.32 -5.73 6.54
C ARG A 93 12.47 -7.04 5.76
N VAL A 94 12.04 -7.03 4.52
CA VAL A 94 12.09 -8.18 3.62
C VAL A 94 13.32 -8.04 2.71
N PRO A 95 14.24 -9.02 2.71
CA PRO A 95 15.42 -8.96 1.85
C PRO A 95 15.05 -9.08 0.36
N PRO A 96 15.98 -8.74 -0.56
CA PRO A 96 15.81 -9.07 -1.97
C PRO A 96 15.50 -10.55 -2.17
N GLY A 97 14.48 -10.86 -3.00
CA GLY A 97 13.97 -12.23 -3.19
C GLY A 97 12.63 -12.48 -2.52
N GLY A 98 12.13 -11.54 -1.73
CA GLY A 98 10.80 -11.63 -1.14
C GLY A 98 10.73 -12.47 0.13
N ALA A 99 9.50 -12.72 0.61
CA ALA A 99 9.27 -13.47 1.83
C ALA A 99 7.90 -14.17 1.85
N ARG A 100 7.84 -15.25 2.62
CA ARG A 100 6.59 -15.82 3.10
C ARG A 100 6.49 -15.59 4.60
N LEU A 101 5.59 -14.71 5.01
CA LEU A 101 5.38 -14.36 6.41
C LEU A 101 4.33 -15.28 7.03
N THR A 102 4.73 -15.93 8.11
CA THR A 102 3.87 -16.76 8.98
C THR A 102 4.24 -16.45 10.42
N PRO A 103 3.42 -16.79 11.43
CA PRO A 103 3.81 -16.61 12.82
C PRO A 103 5.19 -17.20 13.14
N ASP A 104 5.58 -18.31 12.52
CA ASP A 104 6.87 -18.98 12.75
C ASP A 104 8.04 -18.29 12.04
N THR A 105 7.83 -17.68 10.88
CA THR A 105 8.89 -17.03 10.09
C THR A 105 8.99 -15.54 10.36
N GLU A 106 7.93 -14.91 10.85
CA GLU A 106 7.82 -13.49 11.16
C GLU A 106 9.02 -12.93 11.96
N PRO A 107 9.52 -13.60 13.02
CA PRO A 107 10.63 -13.08 13.81
C PRO A 107 11.90 -12.78 13.02
N ARG A 108 12.09 -13.42 11.86
CA ARG A 108 13.26 -13.21 10.99
C ARG A 108 13.21 -11.90 10.21
N TYR A 109 12.03 -11.32 10.10
CA TYR A 109 11.77 -10.13 9.27
C TYR A 109 11.43 -8.88 10.10
N LEU A 110 11.32 -9.03 11.42
CA LEU A 110 11.03 -7.91 12.31
C LEU A 110 12.11 -6.84 12.23
N TYR A 111 11.69 -5.58 12.08
CA TYR A 111 12.57 -4.41 12.06
C TYR A 111 11.99 -3.31 12.93
N GLY A 112 12.45 -3.23 14.15
CA GLY A 112 12.01 -2.28 15.15
C GLY A 112 10.80 -2.75 15.96
N PRO A 113 10.38 -1.91 16.91
CA PRO A 113 9.24 -2.21 17.76
C PRO A 113 7.93 -2.11 16.98
N PRO A 114 6.85 -2.72 17.48
CA PRO A 114 5.53 -2.51 16.93
C PRO A 114 5.14 -1.03 17.02
N LEU A 115 4.66 -0.49 15.90
CA LEU A 115 4.19 0.89 15.79
C LEU A 115 2.66 0.92 15.69
N ARG A 116 2.06 1.97 16.25
CA ARG A 116 0.61 2.12 16.25
C ARG A 116 0.12 2.60 14.89
N ASN A 117 -0.68 1.76 14.22
CA ASN A 117 -1.40 2.13 12.98
C ASN A 117 -0.49 2.84 11.95
N ALA A 118 0.60 2.19 11.54
CA ALA A 118 1.52 2.71 10.53
C ALA A 118 0.80 2.99 9.21
N GLN A 119 1.01 4.18 8.62
CA GLN A 119 0.30 4.64 7.43
C GLN A 119 1.20 4.70 6.19
N ALA A 120 2.36 5.30 6.29
CA ALA A 120 3.31 5.42 5.20
C ALA A 120 4.75 5.35 5.71
N ALA A 121 5.69 5.13 4.80
CA ALA A 121 7.11 5.20 5.10
C ALA A 121 7.90 5.86 3.98
N ALA A 122 9.05 6.44 4.37
CA ALA A 122 10.08 6.94 3.46
C ALA A 122 11.46 6.56 3.99
N VAL A 123 12.44 6.47 3.10
CA VAL A 123 13.83 6.13 3.46
C VAL A 123 14.75 7.29 3.09
N ARG A 124 15.58 7.73 4.05
CA ARG A 124 16.61 8.74 3.85
C ARG A 124 18.01 8.13 3.91
N GLY A 125 18.86 8.51 2.96
CA GLY A 125 20.27 8.06 2.95
C GLY A 125 20.47 6.55 2.83
N GLY A 126 19.40 5.80 2.59
CA GLY A 126 19.43 4.33 2.47
C GLY A 126 19.38 3.55 3.79
N LEU A 127 19.34 4.22 4.95
CA LEU A 127 19.42 3.57 6.27
C LEU A 127 18.37 4.06 7.26
N GLU A 128 17.87 5.27 7.12
CA GLU A 128 16.91 5.85 8.04
C GLU A 128 15.49 5.67 7.49
N LEU A 129 14.71 4.86 8.17
CA LEU A 129 13.30 4.66 7.84
C LEU A 129 12.45 5.64 8.66
N PHE A 130 11.61 6.41 7.99
CA PHE A 130 10.60 7.25 8.62
C PHE A 130 9.23 6.61 8.44
N VAL A 131 8.46 6.52 9.53
CA VAL A 131 7.13 5.90 9.51
C VAL A 131 6.12 6.85 10.16
N THR A 132 5.09 7.20 9.42
CA THR A 132 3.94 7.93 9.96
C THR A 132 3.00 6.99 10.67
N THR A 133 2.50 7.40 11.81
CA THR A 133 1.57 6.65 12.64
C THR A 133 0.45 7.52 13.15
N PHE A 134 -0.67 6.90 13.51
CA PHE A 134 -1.83 7.62 13.98
C PHE A 134 -2.55 6.88 15.12
N ASP A 135 -2.63 7.52 16.29
CA ASP A 135 -3.47 7.08 17.39
C ASP A 135 -4.87 7.69 17.24
N ARG A 136 -5.84 6.88 16.85
CA ARG A 136 -7.21 7.32 16.60
C ARG A 136 -7.93 7.80 17.84
N ASP A 137 -7.69 7.13 18.97
CA ASP A 137 -8.41 7.42 20.22
C ASP A 137 -7.97 8.77 20.77
N ARG A 138 -6.68 9.08 20.62
CA ARG A 138 -6.10 10.36 21.07
C ARG A 138 -6.08 11.41 19.98
N ARG A 139 -6.37 11.06 18.74
CA ARG A 139 -6.24 11.92 17.54
C ARG A 139 -4.85 12.55 17.44
N LEU A 140 -3.84 11.73 17.69
CA LEU A 140 -2.44 12.13 17.71
C LEU A 140 -1.68 11.42 16.59
N GLY A 141 -1.03 12.23 15.77
CA GLY A 141 -0.10 11.76 14.77
C GLY A 141 1.34 11.80 15.27
N VAL A 142 2.11 10.82 14.83
CA VAL A 142 3.54 10.71 15.13
C VAL A 142 4.29 10.33 13.87
N LEU A 143 5.44 10.96 13.67
CA LEU A 143 6.47 10.52 12.76
C LEU A 143 7.59 9.89 13.59
N TYR A 144 7.82 8.59 13.36
CA TYR A 144 8.95 7.87 13.94
C TYR A 144 10.11 7.81 12.96
N ARG A 145 11.33 7.90 13.49
CA ARG A 145 12.56 7.52 12.80
C ARG A 145 12.99 6.16 13.33
N VAL A 146 13.27 5.22 12.43
CA VAL A 146 13.71 3.86 12.76
C VAL A 146 15.08 3.63 12.15
N VAL A 147 16.09 3.36 12.98
CA VAL A 147 17.46 3.08 12.58
C VAL A 147 17.94 1.86 13.35
N ASP A 148 18.51 0.91 12.64
CA ASP A 148 19.02 -0.35 13.22
C ASP A 148 18.00 -1.04 14.16
N GLY A 149 16.74 -0.97 13.78
CA GLY A 149 15.65 -1.56 14.55
C GLY A 149 15.20 -0.76 15.79
N HIS A 150 15.73 0.43 16.02
CA HIS A 150 15.33 1.31 17.12
C HIS A 150 14.45 2.43 16.60
N ALA A 151 13.24 2.56 17.15
CA ALA A 151 12.32 3.62 16.83
C ALA A 151 12.41 4.76 17.85
N GLU A 152 12.55 5.97 17.35
CA GLU A 152 12.52 7.18 18.16
C GLU A 152 11.46 8.16 17.63
N LEU A 153 10.89 8.95 18.54
CA LEU A 153 9.99 10.03 18.18
C LEU A 153 10.78 11.09 17.41
N TYR A 154 10.36 11.38 16.17
CA TYR A 154 11.02 12.37 15.33
C TYR A 154 10.22 13.66 15.24
N ALA A 155 8.91 13.59 15.07
CA ALA A 155 8.01 14.74 15.08
C ALA A 155 6.59 14.31 15.51
N GLY A 156 5.84 15.26 16.06
CA GLY A 156 4.48 15.01 16.55
C GLY A 156 4.46 14.42 17.96
N GLY A 157 3.48 13.59 18.27
CA GLY A 157 3.31 12.97 19.59
C GLY A 157 2.45 13.81 20.55
N THR A 158 2.60 13.57 21.84
CA THR A 158 1.79 14.22 22.88
C THR A 158 2.05 15.73 22.89
N PRO A 159 1.05 16.57 22.63
CA PRO A 159 1.25 18.00 22.66
C PRO A 159 1.51 18.47 24.11
N PRO A 160 2.22 19.58 24.31
CA PRO A 160 2.14 20.34 25.54
C PRO A 160 0.68 20.66 25.86
N ARG A 161 0.31 20.74 27.14
CA ARG A 161 -1.09 20.80 27.61
C ARG A 161 -1.98 21.88 26.95
N GLU A 162 -1.40 22.88 26.31
CA GLU A 162 -2.10 24.05 25.79
C GLU A 162 -1.99 24.27 24.29
N THR A 163 -1.30 23.39 23.55
CA THR A 163 -1.10 23.53 22.10
C THR A 163 -1.76 22.41 21.32
N PRO A 164 -2.38 22.71 20.17
CA PRO A 164 -2.88 21.66 19.28
C PRO A 164 -1.70 20.78 18.82
N PRO A 165 -1.93 19.48 18.59
CA PRO A 165 -0.88 18.58 18.16
C PRO A 165 -0.26 19.03 16.83
N LEU A 166 1.06 18.91 16.69
CA LEU A 166 1.75 19.21 15.43
C LEU A 166 1.21 18.40 14.28
N LEU A 167 0.97 17.10 14.49
CA LEU A 167 0.39 16.18 13.53
C LEU A 167 -0.92 15.62 14.08
N ARG A 168 -1.99 15.66 13.27
CA ARG A 168 -3.31 15.12 13.64
C ARG A 168 -3.50 13.74 13.09
N GLN A 169 -3.37 13.59 11.76
CA GLN A 169 -3.51 12.31 11.05
C GLN A 169 -2.51 12.26 9.89
N PRO A 170 -1.22 12.02 10.17
CA PRO A 170 -0.21 11.89 9.13
C PRO A 170 -0.42 10.56 8.38
N GLU A 171 -0.70 10.64 7.09
CA GLU A 171 -0.90 9.47 6.23
C GLU A 171 0.17 9.31 5.16
N GLY A 172 0.88 10.35 4.78
CA GLY A 172 1.95 10.31 3.79
C GLY A 172 3.25 10.89 4.32
N VAL A 173 4.37 10.36 3.85
CA VAL A 173 5.71 10.93 4.09
C VAL A 173 6.58 10.75 2.85
N ALA A 174 7.37 11.78 2.52
CA ALA A 174 8.37 11.73 1.46
C ALA A 174 9.64 12.46 1.90
N VAL A 175 10.77 12.13 1.26
CA VAL A 175 12.09 12.72 1.54
C VAL A 175 12.66 13.26 0.24
N ASP A 176 13.20 14.48 0.25
CA ASP A 176 13.90 15.07 -0.89
C ASP A 176 15.41 14.78 -0.88
N SER A 177 16.12 15.22 -1.93
CA SER A 177 17.56 15.03 -2.07
C SER A 177 18.39 15.75 -0.99
N ALA A 178 17.83 16.79 -0.36
CA ALA A 178 18.47 17.51 0.76
C ALA A 178 18.17 16.85 2.13
N GLY A 179 17.42 15.75 2.15
CA GLY A 179 17.05 15.03 3.37
C GLY A 179 15.92 15.69 4.18
N ARG A 180 15.22 16.68 3.60
CA ARG A 180 14.04 17.29 4.21
C ARG A 180 12.85 16.34 4.09
N LEU A 181 11.93 16.40 5.06
CA LEU A 181 10.76 15.55 5.09
C LEU A 181 9.47 16.33 4.84
N TYR A 182 8.64 15.76 4.02
CA TYR A 182 7.29 16.24 3.71
C TYR A 182 6.29 15.28 4.36
N VAL A 183 5.36 15.80 5.14
CA VAL A 183 4.37 14.98 5.87
C VAL A 183 2.97 15.45 5.52
N ALA A 184 2.18 14.58 4.92
CA ALA A 184 0.77 14.83 4.63
C ALA A 184 -0.06 14.60 5.90
N ASP A 185 -0.54 15.67 6.50
CA ASP A 185 -1.44 15.64 7.65
C ASP A 185 -2.89 15.78 7.16
N ARG A 186 -3.52 14.64 6.93
CA ARG A 186 -4.83 14.51 6.28
C ARG A 186 -5.92 15.31 6.98
N GLU A 187 -6.06 15.15 8.29
CA GLU A 187 -7.09 15.85 9.06
C GLU A 187 -6.83 17.35 9.18
N ALA A 188 -5.56 17.75 9.22
CA ALA A 188 -5.20 19.16 9.25
C ALA A 188 -5.26 19.84 7.86
N GLY A 189 -5.44 19.09 6.79
CA GLY A 189 -5.59 19.63 5.43
C GLY A 189 -4.32 20.29 4.90
N ARG A 190 -3.15 19.70 5.17
CA ARG A 190 -1.86 20.32 4.81
C ARG A 190 -0.75 19.31 4.62
N VAL A 191 0.28 19.70 3.91
CA VAL A 191 1.60 19.08 3.95
C VAL A 191 2.53 19.96 4.75
N LEU A 192 3.22 19.39 5.74
CA LEU A 192 4.27 20.07 6.50
C LEU A 192 5.61 19.80 5.84
N LEU A 193 6.54 20.77 5.98
CA LEU A 193 7.95 20.62 5.62
C LEU A 193 8.80 20.66 6.89
N LEU A 194 9.62 19.63 7.08
CA LEU A 194 10.58 19.49 8.17
C LEU A 194 12.01 19.52 7.64
N ASP A 195 12.93 20.07 8.40
CA ASP A 195 14.36 19.95 8.10
C ASP A 195 14.88 18.53 8.42
N ALA A 196 16.15 18.28 8.10
CA ALA A 196 16.79 17.00 8.36
C ALA A 196 16.95 16.65 9.86
N ALA A 197 16.70 17.59 10.76
CA ALA A 197 16.69 17.39 12.22
C ALA A 197 15.26 17.25 12.79
N GLY A 198 14.22 17.27 11.95
CA GLY A 198 12.82 17.17 12.39
C GLY A 198 12.19 18.48 12.84
N ARG A 199 12.89 19.62 12.67
CA ARG A 199 12.32 20.93 13.01
C ARG A 199 11.41 21.40 11.88
N VAL A 200 10.30 22.04 12.24
CA VAL A 200 9.35 22.57 11.26
C VAL A 200 9.97 23.75 10.52
N LEU A 201 10.14 23.59 9.20
CA LEU A 201 10.53 24.69 8.31
C LEU A 201 9.31 25.46 7.82
N ASP A 202 8.27 24.73 7.41
CA ASP A 202 7.01 25.31 7.00
C ASP A 202 5.84 24.42 7.47
N PRO A 203 4.99 24.89 8.38
CA PRO A 203 3.87 24.13 8.89
C PRO A 203 2.72 24.01 7.87
N ARG A 204 2.76 24.75 6.76
CA ARG A 204 1.71 24.81 5.73
C ARG A 204 2.31 24.88 4.32
N TYR A 205 3.34 24.11 4.08
CA TYR A 205 4.05 24.06 2.80
C TYR A 205 3.10 23.92 1.59
N VAL A 206 2.11 23.04 1.72
CA VAL A 206 0.97 22.96 0.79
C VAL A 206 -0.31 22.82 1.60
N VAL A 207 -1.35 23.55 1.23
CA VAL A 207 -2.68 23.44 1.83
C VAL A 207 -3.62 22.83 0.84
N LEU A 208 -4.09 21.62 1.14
CA LEU A 208 -4.98 20.82 0.30
C LEU A 208 -6.03 20.14 1.16
N GLN A 209 -7.17 19.83 0.54
CA GLN A 209 -8.20 19.08 1.23
C GLN A 209 -7.82 17.61 1.34
N ARG A 210 -7.53 17.14 2.56
CA ARG A 210 -7.20 15.77 2.91
C ARG A 210 -6.04 15.16 2.08
N PRO A 211 -4.83 15.78 2.08
CA PRO A 211 -3.66 15.17 1.47
C PRO A 211 -3.37 13.84 2.15
N ARG A 212 -3.02 12.82 1.36
CA ARG A 212 -2.94 11.46 1.88
C ARG A 212 -1.66 10.74 1.54
N VAL A 213 -1.33 10.61 0.28
CA VAL A 213 -0.16 9.87 -0.19
C VAL A 213 0.83 10.82 -0.83
N LEU A 214 2.12 10.60 -0.57
CA LEU A 214 3.21 11.42 -1.08
C LEU A 214 4.22 10.54 -1.82
N ALA A 215 4.77 11.07 -2.90
CA ALA A 215 5.94 10.54 -3.56
C ALA A 215 6.88 11.68 -3.96
N MET A 216 8.18 11.42 -3.98
CA MET A 216 9.21 12.37 -4.42
C MET A 216 9.91 11.78 -5.62
N ASP A 217 10.08 12.58 -6.69
CA ASP A 217 10.88 12.17 -7.83
C ASP A 217 12.36 12.60 -7.71
N ALA A 218 13.17 12.17 -8.66
CA ALA A 218 14.59 12.48 -8.69
C ALA A 218 14.91 13.97 -8.91
N ALA A 219 13.95 14.77 -9.36
CA ALA A 219 14.05 16.22 -9.54
C ALA A 219 13.56 17.01 -8.33
N ASP A 220 13.29 16.33 -7.20
CA ASP A 220 12.66 16.89 -6.01
C ASP A 220 11.27 17.49 -6.26
N THR A 221 10.53 16.95 -7.22
CA THR A 221 9.12 17.26 -7.38
C THR A 221 8.32 16.42 -6.41
N LEU A 222 7.52 17.07 -5.57
CA LEU A 222 6.58 16.41 -4.67
C LEU A 222 5.27 16.13 -5.41
N TRP A 223 4.88 14.87 -5.44
CA TRP A 223 3.59 14.39 -5.92
C TRP A 223 2.68 14.10 -4.73
N ILE A 224 1.43 14.58 -4.81
CA ILE A 224 0.48 14.45 -3.71
C ILE A 224 -0.81 13.85 -4.25
N GLY A 225 -1.25 12.75 -3.65
CA GLY A 225 -2.60 12.27 -3.79
C GLY A 225 -3.45 12.73 -2.60
N ALA A 226 -4.60 13.31 -2.87
CA ALA A 226 -5.53 13.80 -1.86
C ALA A 226 -6.92 13.18 -2.03
N ASP A 227 -7.61 12.96 -0.91
CA ASP A 227 -8.98 12.42 -0.93
C ASP A 227 -10.02 13.49 -1.30
N GLY A 228 -9.64 14.77 -1.38
CA GLY A 228 -10.54 15.87 -1.68
C GLY A 228 -11.68 15.96 -0.67
N ASN A 229 -12.93 15.97 -1.15
CA ASN A 229 -14.11 16.07 -0.30
C ASN A 229 -14.49 14.78 0.42
N ALA A 230 -13.90 13.64 0.10
CA ALA A 230 -14.24 12.38 0.75
C ALA A 230 -13.79 12.35 2.21
N GLU A 231 -14.72 12.19 3.13
CA GLU A 231 -14.43 12.18 4.58
C GLU A 231 -13.76 10.90 5.04
N ALA A 232 -14.03 9.80 4.36
CA ALA A 232 -13.47 8.50 4.67
C ALA A 232 -12.90 7.84 3.42
N PRO A 233 -11.87 6.98 3.57
CA PRO A 233 -11.24 6.31 2.42
C PRO A 233 -12.17 5.44 1.58
N TRP A 234 -13.29 5.02 2.13
CA TRP A 234 -14.32 4.21 1.45
C TRP A 234 -15.42 5.04 0.80
N GLN A 235 -15.44 6.36 1.02
CA GLN A 235 -16.37 7.26 0.33
C GLN A 235 -15.87 7.56 -1.08
N SER A 236 -16.81 7.81 -1.97
CA SER A 236 -16.51 8.23 -3.34
C SER A 236 -15.98 9.66 -3.38
N GLY A 237 -14.96 9.87 -4.25
CA GLY A 237 -14.34 11.16 -4.48
C GLY A 237 -15.28 12.25 -5.00
N PRO A 238 -14.75 13.25 -5.67
CA PRO A 238 -13.47 13.19 -6.39
C PRO A 238 -12.25 13.42 -5.50
N GLY A 239 -11.26 12.52 -5.65
CA GLY A 239 -9.91 12.77 -5.17
C GLY A 239 -9.12 13.61 -6.16
N GLU A 240 -7.89 13.92 -5.82
CA GLU A 240 -7.05 14.84 -6.56
C GLU A 240 -5.59 14.35 -6.62
N ILE A 241 -4.92 14.63 -7.73
CA ILE A 241 -3.48 14.45 -7.91
C ILE A 241 -2.85 15.81 -8.17
N TRP A 242 -1.88 16.15 -7.34
CA TRP A 242 -1.16 17.41 -7.38
C TRP A 242 0.33 17.19 -7.64
N ARG A 243 0.94 18.15 -8.30
CA ARG A 243 2.38 18.24 -8.53
C ARG A 243 2.91 19.53 -7.93
N VAL A 244 3.99 19.43 -7.17
CA VAL A 244 4.66 20.57 -6.53
C VAL A 244 6.14 20.50 -6.91
N PRO A 245 6.60 21.25 -7.92
CA PRO A 245 8.01 21.37 -8.24
C PRO A 245 8.79 21.91 -7.04
N ARG A 246 10.09 21.61 -6.97
CA ARG A 246 10.95 22.00 -5.84
C ARG A 246 10.80 23.45 -5.40
N ASP A 247 10.79 24.37 -6.37
CA ASP A 247 10.70 25.82 -6.16
C ASP A 247 9.43 26.40 -6.81
N GLY A 248 8.41 25.55 -7.03
CA GLY A 248 7.23 25.89 -7.81
C GLY A 248 5.94 25.96 -7.01
N THR A 249 4.93 26.48 -7.68
CA THR A 249 3.56 26.53 -7.16
C THR A 249 2.88 25.17 -7.31
N PRO A 250 2.10 24.70 -6.32
CA PRO A 250 1.28 23.50 -6.46
C PRO A 250 0.33 23.59 -7.66
N ALA A 251 0.34 22.57 -8.51
CA ALA A 251 -0.52 22.45 -9.66
C ALA A 251 -1.41 21.21 -9.57
N LEU A 252 -2.71 21.40 -9.70
CA LEU A 252 -3.66 20.29 -9.83
C LEU A 252 -3.53 19.68 -11.23
N LEU A 253 -3.21 18.40 -11.31
CA LEU A 253 -3.07 17.68 -12.58
C LEU A 253 -4.32 16.89 -12.94
N LEU A 254 -4.92 16.24 -11.97
CA LEU A 254 -6.07 15.37 -12.24
C LEU A 254 -7.05 15.42 -11.05
N ARG A 255 -8.33 15.46 -11.38
CA ARG A 255 -9.43 15.29 -10.42
C ARG A 255 -10.28 14.11 -10.83
N GLY A 256 -10.72 13.31 -9.88
CA GLY A 256 -11.58 12.14 -10.11
C GLY A 256 -11.13 10.88 -9.38
N PRO A 257 -9.90 10.38 -9.59
CA PRO A 257 -9.46 9.16 -8.94
C PRO A 257 -9.32 9.31 -7.42
N MET A 258 -9.53 8.21 -6.70
CA MET A 258 -9.25 8.13 -5.25
C MET A 258 -7.87 7.49 -5.03
N PRO A 259 -6.81 8.28 -4.89
CA PRO A 259 -5.45 7.74 -4.82
C PRO A 259 -5.24 6.98 -3.51
N ALA A 260 -5.11 5.65 -3.60
CA ALA A 260 -4.78 4.77 -2.48
C ALA A 260 -3.27 4.68 -2.26
N GLY A 261 -2.50 4.76 -3.33
CA GLY A 261 -1.05 4.77 -3.35
C GLY A 261 -0.53 5.43 -4.61
N ILE A 262 0.67 5.99 -4.54
CA ILE A 262 1.37 6.59 -5.68
C ILE A 262 2.85 6.23 -5.65
N ALA A 263 3.47 6.09 -6.81
CA ALA A 263 4.91 5.87 -6.96
C ALA A 263 5.41 6.50 -8.25
N VAL A 264 6.66 6.94 -8.28
CA VAL A 264 7.27 7.56 -9.46
C VAL A 264 8.29 6.60 -10.07
N SER A 265 8.21 6.37 -11.38
CA SER A 265 9.21 5.58 -12.12
C SER A 265 10.53 6.35 -12.28
N ALA A 266 11.59 5.65 -12.70
CA ALA A 266 12.89 6.25 -12.94
C ALA A 266 12.85 7.38 -14.02
N ALA A 267 11.92 7.29 -14.96
CA ALA A 267 11.72 8.33 -15.99
C ALA A 267 10.79 9.49 -15.53
N GLY A 268 10.33 9.48 -14.28
CA GLY A 268 9.51 10.56 -13.71
C GLY A 268 8.00 10.43 -13.99
N HIS A 269 7.54 9.28 -14.49
CA HIS A 269 6.12 9.02 -14.64
C HIS A 269 5.49 8.61 -13.32
N LEU A 270 4.37 9.25 -12.95
CA LEU A 270 3.63 8.92 -11.74
C LEU A 270 2.68 7.75 -11.99
N PHE A 271 2.78 6.69 -11.20
CA PHE A 271 1.82 5.59 -11.15
C PHE A 271 0.87 5.78 -9.97
N VAL A 272 -0.41 5.61 -10.22
CA VAL A 272 -1.49 5.86 -9.25
C VAL A 272 -2.34 4.63 -9.11
N ALA A 273 -2.54 4.18 -7.89
CA ALA A 273 -3.56 3.19 -7.55
C ALA A 273 -4.88 3.91 -7.27
N ASP A 274 -5.86 3.69 -8.14
CA ASP A 274 -7.21 4.21 -7.95
C ASP A 274 -8.08 3.19 -7.24
N ARG A 275 -8.47 3.52 -6.02
CA ARG A 275 -9.34 2.65 -5.22
C ARG A 275 -10.72 2.48 -5.83
N GLN A 276 -11.29 3.52 -6.44
CA GLN A 276 -12.63 3.48 -7.01
C GLN A 276 -12.68 2.75 -8.33
N GLY A 277 -11.72 3.04 -9.21
CA GLY A 277 -11.60 2.42 -10.51
C GLY A 277 -11.10 0.98 -10.44
N SER A 278 -10.61 0.50 -9.28
CA SER A 278 -9.94 -0.80 -9.14
C SER A 278 -8.87 -0.97 -10.22
N GLU A 279 -8.05 0.05 -10.41
CA GLU A 279 -7.05 0.10 -11.46
C GLU A 279 -5.75 0.79 -11.01
N LEU A 280 -4.70 0.55 -11.78
CA LEU A 280 -3.52 1.40 -11.81
C LEU A 280 -3.43 2.09 -13.17
N PHE A 281 -3.06 3.35 -13.14
CA PHE A 281 -2.74 4.12 -14.33
C PHE A 281 -1.48 4.96 -14.09
N ALA A 282 -0.83 5.38 -15.18
CA ALA A 282 0.27 6.32 -15.10
C ALA A 282 -0.20 7.73 -15.51
N ILE A 283 0.52 8.74 -15.03
CA ILE A 283 0.38 10.14 -15.46
C ILE A 283 1.73 10.57 -16.03
N THR A 284 1.74 11.10 -17.25
CA THR A 284 2.94 11.68 -17.85
C THR A 284 3.27 13.03 -17.22
N ALA A 285 4.46 13.57 -17.51
CA ALA A 285 4.86 14.89 -17.05
C ALA A 285 3.90 16.01 -17.49
N GLU A 286 3.21 15.81 -18.63
CA GLU A 286 2.21 16.72 -19.22
C GLU A 286 0.81 16.54 -18.61
N GLY A 287 0.64 15.59 -17.67
CA GLY A 287 -0.63 15.32 -17.00
C GLY A 287 -1.56 14.36 -17.76
N GLN A 288 -1.09 13.71 -18.82
CA GLN A 288 -1.88 12.74 -19.56
C GLN A 288 -2.02 11.43 -18.80
N ARG A 289 -3.25 10.93 -18.64
CA ARG A 289 -3.53 9.64 -18.03
C ARG A 289 -3.32 8.50 -19.01
N VAL A 290 -2.53 7.50 -18.61
CA VAL A 290 -2.21 6.31 -19.39
C VAL A 290 -2.68 5.08 -18.61
N PRO A 291 -3.69 4.32 -19.05
CA PRO A 291 -4.14 3.10 -18.40
C PRO A 291 -3.01 2.08 -18.33
N PHE A 292 -2.88 1.40 -17.16
CA PHE A 292 -1.83 0.40 -16.96
C PHE A 292 -2.43 -0.98 -16.68
N LEU A 293 -3.12 -1.17 -15.56
CA LEU A 293 -3.75 -2.44 -15.24
C LEU A 293 -5.12 -2.24 -14.58
N THR A 294 -5.96 -3.27 -14.66
CA THR A 294 -7.24 -3.32 -13.95
C THR A 294 -7.31 -4.55 -13.07
N TYR A 295 -7.94 -4.41 -11.91
CA TYR A 295 -8.28 -5.49 -11.00
C TYR A 295 -9.72 -5.93 -11.24
N SER A 296 -9.97 -7.24 -11.15
CA SER A 296 -11.32 -7.80 -11.17
C SER A 296 -11.75 -8.25 -9.75
N GLN A 297 -13.06 -8.33 -9.52
CA GLN A 297 -13.65 -8.99 -8.35
C GLN A 297 -13.25 -8.43 -6.96
N GLY A 298 -13.19 -7.11 -6.81
CA GLY A 298 -13.01 -6.48 -5.51
C GLY A 298 -11.57 -6.42 -5.00
N ASP A 299 -10.61 -6.84 -5.81
CA ASP A 299 -9.19 -6.59 -5.54
C ASP A 299 -8.87 -5.11 -5.82
N SER A 300 -7.99 -4.54 -5.03
CA SER A 300 -7.45 -3.23 -5.30
C SER A 300 -6.02 -3.09 -4.81
N ALA A 301 -5.28 -2.16 -5.39
CA ALA A 301 -3.98 -1.75 -4.90
C ALA A 301 -4.13 -0.76 -3.75
N ARG A 302 -3.20 -0.80 -2.79
CA ARG A 302 -3.19 0.10 -1.65
C ARG A 302 -1.93 0.95 -1.55
N ALA A 303 -0.76 0.34 -1.71
CA ALA A 303 0.51 1.04 -1.73
C ALA A 303 1.33 0.62 -2.94
N LEU A 304 2.12 1.53 -3.45
CA LEU A 304 3.00 1.35 -4.59
C LEU A 304 4.41 1.80 -4.23
N THR A 305 5.41 1.11 -4.76
CA THR A 305 6.80 1.59 -4.76
C THR A 305 7.56 0.97 -5.92
N PHE A 306 8.48 1.71 -6.52
CA PHE A 306 9.47 1.14 -7.43
C PHE A 306 10.71 0.71 -6.65
N ALA A 307 11.30 -0.43 -7.02
CA ALA A 307 12.63 -0.76 -6.54
C ALA A 307 13.65 0.23 -7.13
N PRO A 308 14.54 0.82 -6.31
CA PRO A 308 15.54 1.76 -6.81
C PRO A 308 16.50 1.06 -7.76
N ASP A 309 17.10 1.82 -8.67
CA ASP A 309 18.13 1.30 -9.56
C ASP A 309 19.51 1.41 -8.89
N THR A 310 19.91 0.36 -8.18
CA THR A 310 21.19 0.24 -7.49
C THR A 310 21.93 -1.03 -7.92
N PRO A 311 23.24 -1.15 -7.67
CA PRO A 311 23.97 -2.39 -7.92
C PRO A 311 23.33 -3.61 -7.21
N GLU A 312 22.77 -3.40 -6.01
CA GLU A 312 22.14 -4.43 -5.20
C GLU A 312 20.84 -4.92 -5.83
N THR A 313 19.97 -4.00 -6.22
CA THR A 313 18.68 -4.34 -6.86
C THR A 313 18.85 -4.93 -8.25
N ARG A 314 19.88 -4.47 -9.01
CA ARG A 314 20.26 -5.07 -10.29
C ARG A 314 20.71 -6.51 -10.12
N ARG A 315 21.58 -6.78 -9.12
CA ARG A 315 22.02 -8.15 -8.81
C ARG A 315 20.86 -9.06 -8.38
N ALA A 316 19.88 -8.51 -7.67
CA ALA A 316 18.67 -9.20 -7.28
C ALA A 316 17.63 -9.35 -8.41
N GLY A 317 17.86 -8.70 -9.55
CA GLY A 317 16.94 -8.73 -10.70
C GLY A 317 15.61 -8.02 -10.45
N ILE A 318 15.58 -7.00 -9.57
CA ILE A 318 14.35 -6.25 -9.21
C ILE A 318 14.43 -4.76 -9.53
N ALA A 319 15.56 -4.26 -10.03
CA ALA A 319 15.77 -2.85 -10.30
C ALA A 319 14.72 -2.29 -11.27
N GLY A 320 14.04 -1.21 -10.89
CA GLY A 320 13.02 -0.57 -11.70
C GLY A 320 11.67 -1.28 -11.75
N ASP A 321 11.49 -2.39 -11.05
CA ASP A 321 10.20 -3.09 -10.99
C ASP A 321 9.25 -2.39 -10.02
N LEU A 322 7.95 -2.47 -10.33
CA LEU A 322 6.88 -1.93 -9.49
C LEU A 322 6.40 -2.98 -8.49
N PHE A 323 6.34 -2.59 -7.23
CA PHE A 323 5.80 -3.40 -6.15
C PHE A 323 4.48 -2.81 -5.67
N VAL A 324 3.49 -3.67 -5.50
CA VAL A 324 2.11 -3.28 -5.19
C VAL A 324 1.60 -4.11 -4.03
N SER A 325 1.16 -3.46 -2.96
CA SER A 325 0.37 -4.15 -1.94
C SER A 325 -1.07 -4.26 -2.44
N THR A 326 -1.55 -5.50 -2.55
CA THR A 326 -2.92 -5.79 -2.94
C THR A 326 -3.77 -6.07 -1.71
N ILE A 327 -4.99 -5.58 -1.72
CA ILE A 327 -6.02 -5.94 -0.76
C ILE A 327 -7.23 -6.48 -1.49
N ASN A 328 -7.77 -7.57 -0.97
CA ASN A 328 -9.03 -8.12 -1.43
C ASN A 328 -10.10 -7.80 -0.37
N LEU A 329 -11.16 -7.13 -0.78
CA LEU A 329 -12.30 -6.76 0.06
C LEU A 329 -13.39 -7.84 0.09
N GLY A 330 -13.18 -8.97 -0.59
CA GLY A 330 -14.11 -10.08 -0.65
C GLY A 330 -14.20 -10.89 0.64
N ALA A 331 -15.01 -11.96 0.60
CA ALA A 331 -15.26 -12.85 1.74
C ALA A 331 -14.00 -13.57 2.25
N TRP A 332 -12.99 -13.74 1.39
CA TRP A 332 -11.72 -14.40 1.68
C TRP A 332 -10.55 -13.54 1.20
N PRO A 333 -10.24 -12.44 1.87
CA PRO A 333 -9.21 -11.54 1.42
C PRO A 333 -7.82 -12.22 1.45
N ILE A 334 -7.15 -12.20 0.31
CA ILE A 334 -5.74 -12.60 0.18
C ILE A 334 -4.96 -11.32 -0.03
N ASN A 335 -4.23 -10.88 1.01
CA ASN A 335 -3.36 -9.73 0.91
C ASN A 335 -1.94 -10.21 0.61
N GLU A 336 -1.31 -9.58 -0.33
CA GLU A 336 0.04 -9.91 -0.77
C GLU A 336 0.75 -8.65 -1.29
N VAL A 337 2.06 -8.71 -1.38
CA VAL A 337 2.82 -7.76 -2.19
C VAL A 337 3.20 -8.47 -3.48
N VAL A 338 2.76 -7.93 -4.59
CA VAL A 338 3.12 -8.42 -5.92
C VAL A 338 4.22 -7.56 -6.51
N ARG A 339 5.13 -8.20 -7.22
CA ARG A 339 6.11 -7.58 -8.10
C ARG A 339 5.55 -7.59 -9.51
N ILE A 340 5.65 -6.48 -10.21
CA ILE A 340 5.34 -6.34 -11.61
C ILE A 340 6.63 -5.88 -12.29
N SER A 341 7.11 -6.70 -13.24
CA SER A 341 8.28 -6.38 -14.07
C SER A 341 7.86 -6.10 -15.49
N GLY A 342 8.53 -5.19 -16.17
CA GLY A 342 8.26 -4.87 -17.56
C GLY A 342 8.73 -3.48 -17.99
N PRO A 343 8.48 -3.09 -19.24
CA PRO A 343 8.97 -1.86 -19.82
C PRO A 343 8.07 -0.65 -19.49
N PHE A 344 8.01 -0.24 -18.23
CA PHE A 344 7.09 0.82 -17.74
C PHE A 344 7.19 2.12 -18.53
N ASP A 345 8.39 2.65 -18.69
CA ASP A 345 8.59 3.96 -19.31
C ASP A 345 8.34 3.92 -20.82
N GLU A 346 8.59 2.78 -21.47
CA GLU A 346 8.27 2.57 -22.87
C GLU A 346 6.75 2.50 -23.09
N LEU A 347 6.02 1.77 -22.24
CA LEU A 347 4.57 1.71 -22.28
C LEU A 347 3.94 3.10 -22.18
N VAL A 348 4.40 3.91 -21.22
CA VAL A 348 3.85 5.25 -20.99
C VAL A 348 4.12 6.12 -22.21
N ARG A 349 5.34 6.13 -22.76
CA ARG A 349 5.67 6.89 -23.98
C ARG A 349 4.85 6.48 -25.19
N GLN A 350 4.72 5.17 -25.44
CA GLN A 350 3.96 4.65 -26.58
C GLN A 350 2.49 5.02 -26.51
N ARG A 351 1.87 4.86 -25.34
CA ARG A 351 0.44 5.16 -25.16
C ARG A 351 0.14 6.66 -25.10
N ALA A 352 1.07 7.47 -24.62
CA ALA A 352 0.95 8.93 -24.65
C ALA A 352 1.03 9.48 -26.07
N ALA A 353 1.77 8.82 -26.97
CA ALA A 353 1.89 9.20 -28.37
C ALA A 353 0.69 8.78 -29.23
N THR A 354 -0.19 7.91 -28.73
CA THR A 354 -1.38 7.45 -29.45
C THR A 354 -2.59 8.23 -28.94
N PRO A 355 -3.18 9.13 -29.73
CA PRO A 355 -4.40 9.82 -29.30
C PRO A 355 -5.53 8.82 -29.08
N PRO A 356 -6.48 9.10 -28.16
CA PRO A 356 -7.60 8.24 -27.82
C PRO A 356 -8.56 7.98 -28.96
#